data_b29921c808511f01b215487c5e2eb58d
#
_entry.id   b29921c808511f01b215487c5e2eb58d
#
_cell.length_a   1.000
_cell.length_b   1.000
_cell.length_c   1.000
_cell.angle_alpha   90.00
_cell.angle_beta   90.00
_cell.angle_gamma   90.00
#
_symmetry.space_group_name_H-M   'P 1'
#
loop_
_entity.id
_entity.type
_entity.pdbx_description
1 polymer ?
#
loop_
_entity_poly.entity_id
_entity_poly.type
_entity_poly.pdbx_seq_one_letter_code
_entity_poly.pdbx_strand_id
1 'polypeptide(L)'
;REAGTHLLTNQDMGYEYRSSKYKRERKPIIILEATFVGGHADPQASLDLLHDLTEKRKKTQPVGPSFGSTFKNPPGNFAGKLLAEAGMKGETCGGASFSNVHANFIVNHGNATAQDYYCLIRRGQKRVKEQFGIDLQLEIELLGEFHDVE
;
A
#
# COMPACT_ATOMS: atom_id res chain seq x y z
N ARG A 1 30.94 -1.45 -11.35
CA ARG A 1 29.72 -1.94 -12.02
C ARG A 1 29.61 -1.21 -13.33
N GLU A 2 29.58 -1.93 -14.45
CA GLU A 2 29.31 -1.31 -15.74
C GLU A 2 27.86 -0.80 -15.75
N ALA A 3 27.70 0.48 -15.99
CA ALA A 3 26.42 1.06 -16.28
C ALA A 3 25.99 0.62 -17.69
N GLY A 4 24.85 -0.01 -17.83
CA GLY A 4 24.33 -0.47 -19.11
C GLY A 4 22.86 -0.85 -19.00
N THR A 5 22.25 -0.99 -20.19
CA THR A 5 20.87 -1.49 -20.27
C THR A 5 20.89 -3.02 -20.35
N HIS A 6 20.12 -3.67 -19.50
CA HIS A 6 20.02 -5.12 -19.40
C HIS A 6 18.56 -5.56 -19.59
N LEU A 7 18.37 -6.63 -20.35
CA LEU A 7 17.08 -7.33 -20.42
C LEU A 7 17.01 -8.33 -19.27
N LEU A 8 15.98 -8.19 -18.44
CA LEU A 8 15.74 -9.06 -17.29
C LEU A 8 14.45 -9.85 -17.50
N THR A 9 14.49 -11.12 -17.22
CA THR A 9 13.31 -11.99 -17.23
C THR A 9 12.56 -11.87 -15.90
N ASN A 10 11.34 -12.41 -15.84
CA ASN A 10 10.59 -12.55 -14.59
C ASN A 10 11.40 -13.29 -13.52
N GLN A 11 12.13 -14.34 -13.94
CA GLN A 11 12.98 -15.13 -13.03
C GLN A 11 14.15 -14.30 -12.47
N ASP A 12 14.80 -13.47 -13.31
CA ASP A 12 15.89 -12.59 -12.88
C ASP A 12 15.43 -11.53 -11.87
N MET A 13 14.19 -11.06 -12.01
CA MET A 13 13.57 -10.12 -11.10
C MET A 13 13.26 -10.71 -9.73
N GLY A 14 13.08 -12.03 -9.62
CA GLY A 14 12.82 -12.75 -8.37
C GLY A 14 11.68 -12.10 -7.56
N TYR A 15 10.52 -11.94 -8.19
CA TYR A 15 9.35 -11.32 -7.55
C TYR A 15 8.81 -12.15 -6.38
N GLU A 16 8.42 -11.45 -5.35
CA GLU A 16 7.70 -11.94 -4.18
C GLU A 16 6.59 -10.94 -3.82
N TYR A 17 5.77 -11.27 -2.82
CA TYR A 17 4.71 -10.37 -2.37
C TYR A 17 5.26 -8.98 -2.02
N ARG A 18 4.86 -7.96 -2.79
CA ARG A 18 5.29 -6.57 -2.64
C ARG A 18 6.81 -6.37 -2.64
N SER A 19 7.56 -7.26 -3.29
CA SER A 19 9.03 -7.24 -3.31
C SER A 19 9.61 -7.79 -4.62
N SER A 20 10.88 -7.51 -4.84
CA SER A 20 11.71 -8.10 -5.88
C SER A 20 13.12 -8.30 -5.36
N LYS A 21 13.95 -9.09 -6.07
CA LYS A 21 15.36 -9.27 -5.75
C LYS A 21 16.09 -7.93 -5.58
N TYR A 22 15.87 -7.01 -6.50
CA TYR A 22 16.52 -5.68 -6.48
C TYR A 22 16.10 -4.85 -5.26
N LYS A 23 14.83 -4.90 -4.88
CA LYS A 23 14.32 -4.22 -3.67
C LYS A 23 14.93 -4.83 -2.40
N ARG A 24 15.01 -6.15 -2.31
CA ARG A 24 15.61 -6.84 -1.14
C ARG A 24 17.11 -6.58 -1.02
N GLU A 25 17.83 -6.58 -2.15
CA GLU A 25 19.27 -6.35 -2.18
C GLU A 25 19.63 -4.85 -2.17
N ARG A 26 18.64 -3.96 -2.15
CA ARG A 26 18.81 -2.49 -2.22
C ARG A 26 19.68 -2.05 -3.39
N LYS A 27 19.58 -2.74 -4.52
CA LYS A 27 20.29 -2.40 -5.74
C LYS A 27 19.50 -1.33 -6.51
N PRO A 28 20.10 -0.17 -6.79
CA PRO A 28 19.43 0.86 -7.58
C PRO A 28 19.28 0.36 -9.03
N ILE A 29 18.04 0.39 -9.53
CA ILE A 29 17.71 0.14 -10.93
C ILE A 29 16.73 1.19 -11.42
N ILE A 30 16.78 1.47 -12.72
CA ILE A 30 15.79 2.27 -13.42
C ILE A 30 15.13 1.35 -14.45
N ILE A 31 13.83 1.16 -14.34
CA ILE A 31 13.05 0.38 -15.30
C ILE A 31 12.71 1.30 -16.47
N LEU A 32 13.23 0.97 -17.67
CA LEU A 32 13.00 1.74 -18.88
C LEU A 32 11.78 1.24 -19.65
N GLU A 33 11.57 -0.09 -19.66
CA GLU A 33 10.51 -0.74 -20.41
C GLU A 33 10.06 -2.02 -19.68
N ALA A 34 8.81 -2.40 -19.88
CA ALA A 34 8.27 -3.68 -19.43
C ALA A 34 7.39 -4.30 -20.53
N THR A 35 7.66 -5.57 -20.85
CA THR A 35 6.84 -6.36 -21.78
C THR A 35 5.96 -7.32 -21.03
N PHE A 36 4.64 -7.26 -21.29
CA PHE A 36 3.64 -8.13 -20.67
C PHE A 36 3.14 -9.13 -21.68
N VAL A 37 2.95 -10.38 -21.23
CA VAL A 37 2.30 -11.42 -22.02
C VAL A 37 0.81 -11.41 -21.69
N GLY A 38 -0.02 -11.23 -22.71
CA GLY A 38 -1.48 -11.26 -22.61
C GLY A 38 -2.06 -12.44 -23.40
N GLY A 39 -3.31 -12.74 -23.14
CA GLY A 39 -4.11 -13.70 -23.89
C GLY A 39 -5.23 -13.01 -24.70
N HIS A 40 -5.79 -13.71 -25.66
CA HIS A 40 -7.01 -13.27 -26.32
C HIS A 40 -8.21 -13.44 -25.38
N ALA A 41 -9.06 -12.42 -25.31
CA ALA A 41 -10.29 -12.46 -24.55
C ALA A 41 -11.41 -11.77 -25.35
N ASP A 42 -12.65 -12.08 -25.07
CA ASP A 42 -13.79 -11.36 -25.62
C ASP A 42 -13.79 -9.92 -25.07
N PRO A 43 -13.84 -8.89 -25.97
CA PRO A 43 -13.78 -7.50 -25.55
C PRO A 43 -14.93 -7.09 -24.63
N GLN A 44 -16.18 -7.58 -24.92
CA GLN A 44 -17.33 -7.20 -24.12
C GLN A 44 -17.27 -7.85 -22.72
N ALA A 45 -16.92 -9.12 -22.62
CA ALA A 45 -16.72 -9.79 -21.34
C ALA A 45 -15.61 -9.13 -20.50
N SER A 46 -14.56 -8.61 -21.16
CA SER A 46 -13.48 -7.88 -20.49
C SER A 46 -13.96 -6.53 -19.94
N LEU A 47 -14.80 -5.80 -20.69
CA LEU A 47 -15.40 -4.54 -20.25
C LEU A 47 -16.37 -4.76 -19.09
N ASP A 48 -17.21 -5.78 -19.14
CA ASP A 48 -18.16 -6.14 -18.09
C ASP A 48 -17.41 -6.48 -16.79
N LEU A 49 -16.35 -7.29 -16.88
CA LEU A 49 -15.50 -7.61 -15.73
C LEU A 49 -14.82 -6.35 -15.15
N LEU A 50 -14.31 -5.46 -16.00
CA LEU A 50 -13.70 -4.20 -15.55
C LEU A 50 -14.71 -3.33 -14.81
N HIS A 51 -15.94 -3.24 -15.33
CA HIS A 51 -17.04 -2.52 -14.68
C HIS A 51 -17.34 -3.11 -13.30
N ASP A 52 -17.55 -4.42 -13.21
CA ASP A 52 -17.86 -5.11 -11.95
C ASP A 52 -16.76 -4.93 -10.90
N LEU A 53 -15.49 -5.07 -11.31
CA LEU A 53 -14.34 -4.84 -10.43
C LEU A 53 -14.25 -3.39 -9.95
N THR A 54 -14.58 -2.43 -10.83
CA THR A 54 -14.61 -1.00 -10.51
C THR A 54 -15.71 -0.70 -9.48
N GLU A 55 -16.92 -1.22 -9.68
CA GLU A 55 -18.02 -1.04 -8.73
C GLU A 55 -17.74 -1.71 -7.38
N LYS A 56 -17.14 -2.90 -7.39
CA LYS A 56 -16.68 -3.55 -6.16
C LYS A 56 -15.65 -2.71 -5.43
N ARG A 57 -14.69 -2.13 -6.16
CA ARG A 57 -13.65 -1.27 -5.60
C ARG A 57 -14.24 -0.01 -4.97
N LYS A 58 -15.18 0.67 -5.63
CA LYS A 58 -15.88 1.84 -5.08
C LYS A 58 -16.61 1.55 -3.76
N LYS A 59 -17.15 0.34 -3.61
CA LYS A 59 -17.84 -0.09 -2.38
C LYS A 59 -16.91 -0.46 -1.24
N THR A 60 -15.70 -0.92 -1.55
CA THR A 60 -14.76 -1.49 -0.56
C THR A 60 -13.56 -0.61 -0.23
N GLN A 61 -13.34 0.45 -1.00
CA GLN A 61 -12.23 1.40 -0.78
C GLN A 61 -12.77 2.82 -0.64
N PRO A 62 -12.11 3.69 0.13
CA PRO A 62 -12.55 5.06 0.29
C PRO A 62 -12.46 5.83 -1.02
N VAL A 63 -13.40 6.75 -1.22
CA VAL A 63 -13.34 7.77 -2.26
C VAL A 63 -12.59 8.97 -1.71
N GLY A 64 -11.67 9.55 -2.49
CA GLY A 64 -10.92 10.73 -2.10
C GLY A 64 -9.39 10.53 -2.15
N PRO A 65 -8.63 11.60 -1.89
CA PRO A 65 -7.18 11.57 -1.95
C PRO A 65 -6.59 10.65 -0.88
N SER A 66 -5.94 9.58 -1.33
CA SER A 66 -5.20 8.64 -0.49
C SER A 66 -4.05 8.03 -1.31
N PHE A 67 -3.06 7.46 -0.66
CA PHE A 67 -1.97 6.74 -1.33
C PHE A 67 -2.21 5.22 -1.42
N GLY A 68 -3.46 4.76 -1.22
CA GLY A 68 -3.80 3.33 -1.21
C GLY A 68 -3.54 2.67 0.13
N SER A 69 -3.16 1.38 0.09
CA SER A 69 -2.84 0.63 1.30
C SER A 69 -1.59 1.17 2.00
N THR A 70 -1.72 1.50 3.27
CA THR A 70 -0.62 2.01 4.10
C THR A 70 0.37 0.90 4.50
N PHE A 71 -0.16 -0.26 4.87
CA PHE A 71 0.62 -1.40 5.36
C PHE A 71 0.46 -2.63 4.48
N LYS A 72 1.51 -3.43 4.41
CA LYS A 72 1.47 -4.78 3.83
C LYS A 72 0.63 -5.69 4.71
N ASN A 73 -0.02 -6.67 4.09
CA ASN A 73 -0.66 -7.72 4.86
C ASN A 73 0.43 -8.60 5.53
N PRO A 74 0.37 -8.79 6.84
CA PRO A 74 1.28 -9.71 7.52
C PRO A 74 0.94 -11.16 7.17
N PRO A 75 1.87 -12.10 7.32
CA PRO A 75 1.61 -13.52 7.08
C PRO A 75 0.38 -14.02 7.83
N GLY A 76 -0.54 -14.65 7.12
CA GLY A 76 -1.75 -15.24 7.68
C GLY A 76 -2.83 -14.26 8.15
N ASN A 77 -2.66 -12.94 7.92
CA ASN A 77 -3.65 -11.93 8.33
C ASN A 77 -3.74 -10.76 7.35
N PHE A 78 -4.71 -9.86 7.58
CA PHE A 78 -4.95 -8.68 6.78
C PHE A 78 -4.75 -7.41 7.63
N ALA A 79 -3.89 -6.51 7.17
CA ALA A 79 -3.59 -5.26 7.88
C ALA A 79 -4.85 -4.42 8.13
N GLY A 80 -5.76 -4.33 7.14
CA GLY A 80 -7.02 -3.60 7.29
C GLY A 80 -7.94 -4.18 8.37
N LYS A 81 -7.96 -5.51 8.54
CA LYS A 81 -8.70 -6.18 9.60
C LYS A 81 -8.11 -5.86 10.97
N LEU A 82 -6.80 -6.04 11.12
CA LEU A 82 -6.09 -5.77 12.37
C LEU A 82 -6.27 -4.31 12.83
N LEU A 83 -6.12 -3.36 11.90
CA LEU A 83 -6.35 -1.94 12.18
C LEU A 83 -7.80 -1.63 12.58
N ALA A 84 -8.78 -2.26 11.92
CA ALA A 84 -10.19 -2.10 12.29
C ALA A 84 -10.48 -2.65 13.70
N GLU A 85 -9.97 -3.83 14.03
CA GLU A 85 -10.11 -4.45 15.34
C GLU A 85 -9.34 -3.69 16.43
N ALA A 86 -8.21 -3.03 16.08
CA ALA A 86 -7.48 -2.12 16.95
C ALA A 86 -8.15 -0.74 17.11
N GLY A 87 -9.35 -0.54 16.56
CA GLY A 87 -10.12 0.70 16.70
C GLY A 87 -9.58 1.88 15.89
N MET A 88 -8.79 1.62 14.81
CA MET A 88 -8.18 2.69 14.01
C MET A 88 -9.12 3.32 12.99
N LYS A 89 -10.30 2.73 12.70
CA LYS A 89 -11.27 3.35 11.80
C LYS A 89 -11.70 4.73 12.28
N GLY A 90 -11.59 5.73 11.41
CA GLY A 90 -11.95 7.12 11.73
C GLY A 90 -10.97 7.85 12.66
N GLU A 91 -9.91 7.22 13.14
CA GLU A 91 -8.87 7.89 13.93
C GLU A 91 -8.21 8.99 13.11
N THR A 92 -8.06 10.19 13.69
CA THR A 92 -7.60 11.40 13.01
C THR A 92 -6.27 11.91 13.57
N CYS A 93 -5.49 12.55 12.72
CA CYS A 93 -4.35 13.37 13.12
C CYS A 93 -4.24 14.52 12.12
N GLY A 94 -4.32 15.76 12.60
CA GLY A 94 -4.35 16.94 11.75
C GLY A 94 -5.40 16.86 10.65
N GLY A 95 -4.99 17.00 9.40
CA GLY A 95 -5.87 16.92 8.23
C GLY A 95 -6.09 15.51 7.65
N ALA A 96 -5.61 14.44 8.30
CA ALA A 96 -5.71 13.08 7.84
C ALA A 96 -6.56 12.20 8.77
N SER A 97 -7.15 11.12 8.24
CA SER A 97 -7.80 10.09 9.04
C SER A 97 -7.67 8.70 8.43
N PHE A 98 -7.69 7.67 9.27
CA PHE A 98 -7.97 6.31 8.79
C PHE A 98 -9.41 6.23 8.26
N SER A 99 -9.56 5.60 7.10
CA SER A 99 -10.88 5.47 6.45
C SER A 99 -11.82 4.57 7.26
N ASN A 100 -13.08 5.01 7.38
CA ASN A 100 -14.16 4.20 7.95
C ASN A 100 -14.55 3.03 7.05
N VAL A 101 -14.31 3.13 5.72
CA VAL A 101 -14.61 2.07 4.76
C VAL A 101 -13.55 0.97 4.83
N HIS A 102 -12.27 1.36 4.80
CA HIS A 102 -11.14 0.42 4.80
C HIS A 102 -10.00 0.93 5.67
N ALA A 103 -9.79 0.33 6.83
CA ALA A 103 -8.85 0.83 7.84
C ALA A 103 -7.36 0.80 7.43
N ASN A 104 -6.99 0.17 6.31
CA ASN A 104 -5.61 0.24 5.78
C ASN A 104 -5.38 1.44 4.84
N PHE A 105 -6.37 2.34 4.72
CA PHE A 105 -6.27 3.56 3.93
C PHE A 105 -6.32 4.79 4.83
N ILE A 106 -5.41 5.73 4.60
CA ILE A 106 -5.44 7.05 5.22
C ILE A 106 -5.88 8.06 4.17
N VAL A 107 -6.91 8.83 4.48
CA VAL A 107 -7.54 9.82 3.59
C VAL A 107 -7.12 11.21 4.00
N ASN A 108 -6.82 12.06 3.00
CA ASN A 108 -6.56 13.48 3.17
C ASN A 108 -7.86 14.28 3.06
N HIS A 109 -8.15 15.09 4.05
CA HIS A 109 -9.32 15.98 4.06
C HIS A 109 -9.04 17.37 3.44
N GLY A 110 -7.94 17.50 2.69
CA GLY A 110 -7.58 18.69 1.91
C GLY A 110 -6.41 19.51 2.47
N ASN A 111 -6.04 19.31 3.73
CA ASN A 111 -4.99 20.06 4.42
C ASN A 111 -4.03 19.19 5.24
N ALA A 112 -4.00 17.87 4.99
CA ALA A 112 -3.09 16.96 5.69
C ALA A 112 -1.63 17.22 5.30
N THR A 113 -0.77 17.24 6.29
CA THR A 113 0.69 17.26 6.14
C THR A 113 1.24 15.82 6.12
N ALA A 114 2.46 15.63 5.61
CA ALA A 114 3.14 14.33 5.69
C ALA A 114 3.32 13.86 7.14
N GLN A 115 3.50 14.80 8.08
CA GLN A 115 3.61 14.51 9.51
C GLN A 115 2.29 13.98 10.10
N ASP A 116 1.13 14.44 9.63
CA ASP A 116 -0.18 13.92 10.06
C ASP A 116 -0.34 12.44 9.66
N TYR A 117 0.08 12.09 8.44
CA TYR A 117 0.11 10.70 8.00
C TYR A 117 1.06 9.86 8.84
N TYR A 118 2.28 10.36 9.11
CA TYR A 118 3.26 9.66 9.92
C TYR A 118 2.73 9.40 11.35
N CYS A 119 2.07 10.39 11.95
CA CYS A 119 1.39 10.24 13.24
C CYS A 119 0.41 9.07 13.25
N LEU A 120 -0.50 9.01 12.25
CA LEU A 120 -1.47 7.92 12.13
C LEU A 120 -0.79 6.56 11.91
N ILE A 121 0.24 6.51 11.07
CA ILE A 121 1.03 5.31 10.81
C ILE A 121 1.60 4.77 12.13
N ARG A 122 2.26 5.61 12.93
CA ARG A 122 2.88 5.20 14.19
C ARG A 122 1.84 4.72 15.21
N ARG A 123 0.70 5.45 15.30
CA ARG A 123 -0.43 5.02 16.16
C ARG A 123 -0.98 3.67 15.74
N GLY A 124 -1.20 3.44 14.45
CA GLY A 124 -1.67 2.16 13.92
C GLY A 124 -0.71 1.02 14.21
N GLN A 125 0.59 1.22 13.98
CA GLN A 125 1.63 0.25 14.32
C GLN A 125 1.64 -0.09 15.80
N LYS A 126 1.61 0.92 16.67
CA LYS A 126 1.62 0.78 18.12
C LYS A 126 0.41 -0.02 18.60
N ARG A 127 -0.81 0.38 18.24
CA ARG A 127 -2.05 -0.30 18.67
C ARG A 127 -2.13 -1.75 18.21
N VAL A 128 -1.76 -2.02 16.94
CA VAL A 128 -1.76 -3.40 16.42
C VAL A 128 -0.68 -4.26 17.13
N LYS A 129 0.49 -3.69 17.41
CA LYS A 129 1.54 -4.37 18.16
C LYS A 129 1.11 -4.69 19.59
N GLU A 130 0.51 -3.73 20.30
CA GLU A 130 0.03 -3.90 21.67
C GLU A 130 -1.10 -4.96 21.77
N GLN A 131 -2.03 -4.96 20.81
CA GLN A 131 -3.20 -5.83 20.88
C GLN A 131 -2.95 -7.24 20.32
N PHE A 132 -2.13 -7.36 19.25
CA PHE A 132 -1.97 -8.62 18.52
C PHE A 132 -0.53 -9.14 18.49
N GLY A 133 0.45 -8.37 18.99
CA GLY A 133 1.87 -8.74 18.91
C GLY A 133 2.49 -8.65 17.51
N ILE A 134 1.77 -8.08 16.54
CA ILE A 134 2.16 -8.04 15.12
C ILE A 134 2.80 -6.69 14.78
N ASP A 135 3.97 -6.73 14.14
CA ASP A 135 4.63 -5.55 13.59
C ASP A 135 4.16 -5.30 12.15
N LEU A 136 3.35 -4.26 11.93
CA LEU A 136 2.90 -3.86 10.61
C LEU A 136 4.03 -3.21 9.80
N GLN A 137 4.32 -3.78 8.64
CA GLN A 137 5.29 -3.24 7.69
C GLN A 137 4.62 -2.28 6.71
N LEU A 138 5.27 -1.14 6.43
CA LEU A 138 4.79 -0.19 5.44
C LEU A 138 4.79 -0.77 4.03
N GLU A 139 3.73 -0.53 3.27
CA GLU A 139 3.68 -0.73 1.82
C GLU A 139 4.16 0.53 1.08
N ILE A 140 3.95 1.70 1.67
CA ILE A 140 4.44 3.00 1.20
C ILE A 140 5.90 3.23 1.60
N GLU A 141 6.53 4.23 1.01
CA GLU A 141 7.87 4.70 1.36
C GLU A 141 7.80 6.10 1.96
N LEU A 142 8.54 6.32 3.05
CA LEU A 142 8.66 7.61 3.70
C LEU A 142 9.90 8.33 3.13
N LEU A 143 9.70 9.55 2.63
CA LEU A 143 10.77 10.39 2.09
C LEU A 143 10.87 11.67 2.92
N GLY A 144 12.05 11.98 3.43
CA GLY A 144 12.31 13.14 4.28
C GLY A 144 12.49 12.79 5.76
N GLU A 145 12.42 13.80 6.58
CA GLU A 145 12.58 13.71 8.03
C GLU A 145 11.19 13.81 8.70
N PHE A 146 10.94 12.95 9.67
CA PHE A 146 9.71 12.90 10.45
C PHE A 146 10.04 12.95 11.93
N HIS A 147 9.20 13.63 12.69
CA HIS A 147 9.33 13.70 14.14
C HIS A 147 8.48 12.61 14.79
N ASP A 148 9.06 11.91 15.76
CA ASP A 148 8.32 10.93 16.54
C ASP A 148 7.16 11.61 17.28
N VAL A 149 6.02 10.93 17.29
CA VAL A 149 4.78 11.38 17.94
C VAL A 149 4.60 10.48 19.15
N GLU A 150 4.49 11.07 20.31
CA GLU A 150 4.20 10.36 21.56
C GLU A 150 2.84 9.65 21.55
#